data_2501d9812612f316c45aa655845331bf
#
_entry.id   2501d9812612f316c45aa655845331bf
#
_cell.length_a   1.000
_cell.length_b   1.000
_cell.length_c   1.000
_cell.angle_alpha   90.00
_cell.angle_beta   90.00
_cell.angle_gamma   90.00
#
_symmetry.space_group_name_H-M   'P 1'
#
loop_
_entity.id
_entity.type
_entity.pdbx_description
1 polymer ?
#
loop_
_entity_poly.entity_id
_entity_poly.type
_entity_poly.pdbx_seq_one_letter_code
_entity_poly.pdbx_strand_id
1 'polypeptide(L)'
;IIFSHLVYEDPVFVHVLTHPVKKALMTHLLGVGHRVAVSDGWIKWQTPDDWPSEETTGFHADQSVVPAPWNWRLPHIANMNWTLTEYSREDGALAYVPGSHRLERLPELGEALPLAIPVDAPKGSLVIFNGALWHGSYRKTTPGLRVTLIGQHCRPYMLPFQDFKGRIPEATIAANDDPAYLRSLLREDEDQMQAAPS
;
A
#
# COMPACT_ATOMS: atom_id res chain seq x y z
N ILE A 1 15.90 0.31 1.37
CA ILE A 1 15.66 -0.76 2.38
C ILE A 1 14.17 -0.82 2.66
N ILE A 2 13.66 -2.03 2.80
CA ILE A 2 12.28 -2.31 3.23
C ILE A 2 12.37 -2.93 4.62
N PHE A 3 11.56 -2.42 5.54
CA PHE A 3 11.30 -3.00 6.86
C PHE A 3 9.89 -3.56 6.84
N SER A 4 9.79 -4.89 6.81
CA SER A 4 8.49 -5.56 6.70
C SER A 4 7.86 -5.81 8.07
N HIS A 5 6.53 -5.94 8.07
CA HIS A 5 5.72 -6.27 9.25
C HIS A 5 5.80 -5.23 10.38
N LEU A 6 5.80 -3.94 10.04
CA LEU A 6 5.93 -2.85 11.03
C LEU A 6 4.94 -2.94 12.20
N VAL A 7 3.79 -3.53 11.98
CA VAL A 7 2.76 -3.69 13.02
C VAL A 7 3.22 -4.53 14.23
N TYR A 8 4.32 -5.28 14.09
CA TYR A 8 4.90 -6.05 15.19
C TYR A 8 5.91 -5.24 16.03
N GLU A 9 6.41 -4.14 15.45
CA GLU A 9 7.50 -3.38 16.06
C GLU A 9 7.02 -2.40 17.12
N ASP A 10 5.88 -1.73 16.87
CA ASP A 10 5.33 -0.76 17.82
C ASP A 10 3.81 -0.57 17.60
N PRO A 11 3.00 -0.39 18.67
CA PRO A 11 1.57 -0.11 18.58
C PRO A 11 1.21 1.11 17.72
N VAL A 12 2.11 2.09 17.53
CA VAL A 12 1.86 3.25 16.67
C VAL A 12 1.54 2.82 15.22
N PHE A 13 2.18 1.76 14.72
CA PHE A 13 1.91 1.26 13.36
C PHE A 13 0.53 0.61 13.24
N VAL A 14 0.00 0.08 14.35
CA VAL A 14 -1.37 -0.44 14.41
C VAL A 14 -2.38 0.71 14.32
N HIS A 15 -2.14 1.84 15.00
CA HIS A 15 -2.99 3.03 14.90
C HIS A 15 -3.05 3.61 13.48
N VAL A 16 -1.93 3.56 12.75
CA VAL A 16 -1.89 3.97 11.33
C VAL A 16 -2.86 3.15 10.48
N LEU A 17 -3.05 1.86 10.79
CA LEU A 17 -3.96 1.00 10.05
C LEU A 17 -5.44 1.34 10.27
N THR A 18 -5.81 1.94 11.40
CA THR A 18 -7.20 2.26 11.74
C THR A 18 -7.56 3.72 11.55
N HIS A 19 -6.64 4.53 11.03
CA HIS A 19 -6.90 5.96 10.76
C HIS A 19 -8.21 6.17 9.97
N PRO A 20 -9.13 7.05 10.44
CA PRO A 20 -10.49 7.13 9.92
C PRO A 20 -10.57 7.50 8.42
N VAL A 21 -9.74 8.41 7.95
CA VAL A 21 -9.69 8.79 6.53
C VAL A 21 -9.24 7.60 5.68
N LYS A 22 -8.20 6.88 6.12
CA LYS A 22 -7.73 5.67 5.46
C LYS A 22 -8.81 4.59 5.44
N LYS A 23 -9.50 4.35 6.56
CA LYS A 23 -10.63 3.41 6.66
C LYS A 23 -11.71 3.73 5.62
N ALA A 24 -12.13 5.00 5.54
CA ALA A 24 -13.16 5.43 4.60
C ALA A 24 -12.77 5.19 3.14
N LEU A 25 -11.56 5.58 2.75
CA LEU A 25 -11.06 5.45 1.38
C LEU A 25 -10.83 3.98 0.98
N MET A 26 -10.26 3.17 1.87
CA MET A 26 -10.06 1.73 1.61
C MET A 26 -11.40 0.99 1.54
N THR A 27 -12.36 1.32 2.38
CA THR A 27 -13.72 0.76 2.30
C THR A 27 -14.41 1.14 0.99
N HIS A 28 -14.21 2.38 0.50
CA HIS A 28 -14.73 2.81 -0.79
C HIS A 28 -14.13 1.98 -1.95
N LEU A 29 -12.83 1.72 -1.93
CA LEU A 29 -12.14 0.99 -3.00
C LEU A 29 -12.40 -0.52 -2.95
N LEU A 30 -12.35 -1.11 -1.76
CA LEU A 30 -12.28 -2.57 -1.59
C LEU A 30 -13.56 -3.17 -0.98
N GLY A 31 -14.45 -2.33 -0.45
CA GLY A 31 -15.63 -2.78 0.27
C GLY A 31 -15.38 -3.05 1.76
N VAL A 32 -16.48 -3.30 2.47
CA VAL A 32 -16.46 -3.68 3.89
C VAL A 32 -15.75 -5.03 4.04
N GLY A 33 -15.01 -5.20 5.14
CA GLY A 33 -14.29 -6.44 5.45
C GLY A 33 -12.97 -6.61 4.70
N HIS A 34 -12.48 -5.58 3.98
CA HIS A 34 -11.14 -5.64 3.40
C HIS A 34 -10.07 -5.94 4.47
N ARG A 35 -8.97 -6.55 4.04
CA ARG A 35 -7.88 -7.02 4.92
C ARG A 35 -6.62 -6.21 4.68
N VAL A 36 -5.77 -6.05 5.69
CA VAL A 36 -4.39 -5.61 5.48
C VAL A 36 -3.59 -6.76 4.87
N ALA A 37 -2.88 -6.49 3.78
CA ALA A 37 -2.07 -7.47 3.07
C ALA A 37 -0.57 -7.25 3.27
N VAL A 38 -0.16 -5.97 3.44
CA VAL A 38 1.23 -5.56 3.68
C VAL A 38 1.25 -4.37 4.63
N SER A 39 2.21 -4.33 5.54
CA SER A 39 2.51 -3.20 6.41
C SER A 39 4.03 -3.04 6.54
N ASP A 40 4.59 -2.18 5.69
CA ASP A 40 6.03 -2.03 5.53
C ASP A 40 6.48 -0.57 5.66
N GLY A 41 7.74 -0.39 6.05
CA GLY A 41 8.45 0.88 5.97
C GLY A 41 9.45 0.86 4.81
N TRP A 42 9.44 1.91 4.00
CA TRP A 42 10.40 2.04 2.90
C TRP A 42 11.30 3.23 3.11
N ILE A 43 12.61 2.97 3.13
CA ILE A 43 13.64 3.99 3.20
C ILE A 43 14.41 3.99 1.88
N LYS A 44 14.51 5.17 1.27
CA LYS A 44 15.29 5.40 0.06
C LYS A 44 16.37 6.44 0.35
N TRP A 45 17.61 6.12 -0.03
CA TRP A 45 18.77 7.01 -0.02
C TRP A 45 18.91 7.71 -1.36
N GLN A 46 19.80 8.67 -1.41
CA GLN A 46 20.24 9.24 -2.67
C GLN A 46 20.76 8.13 -3.60
N THR A 47 20.23 8.10 -4.78
CA THR A 47 20.63 7.15 -5.83
C THR A 47 21.98 7.60 -6.39
N PRO A 48 22.94 6.70 -6.65
CA PRO A 48 24.18 7.05 -7.31
C PRO A 48 23.98 7.82 -8.62
N ASP A 49 24.87 8.76 -8.93
CA ASP A 49 24.72 9.62 -10.12
C ASP A 49 24.83 8.83 -11.44
N ASP A 50 25.57 7.73 -11.42
CA ASP A 50 25.74 6.79 -12.53
C ASP A 50 24.61 5.75 -12.67
N TRP A 51 23.51 5.90 -11.90
CA TRP A 51 22.35 5.03 -12.02
C TRP A 51 21.73 5.13 -13.42
N PRO A 52 21.52 3.99 -14.12
CA PRO A 52 21.24 3.98 -15.56
C PRO A 52 19.82 4.42 -15.94
N SER A 53 18.94 4.68 -14.99
CA SER A 53 17.53 4.98 -15.23
C SER A 53 17.01 6.14 -14.38
N GLU A 54 15.95 6.81 -14.84
CA GLU A 54 15.18 7.76 -14.03
C GLU A 54 14.31 7.06 -12.95
N GLU A 55 14.16 5.75 -13.05
CA GLU A 55 13.43 4.93 -12.08
C GLU A 55 14.36 4.02 -11.28
N THR A 56 13.95 3.66 -10.06
CA THR A 56 14.64 2.68 -9.23
C THR A 56 13.78 1.47 -8.90
N THR A 57 12.48 1.54 -9.19
CA THR A 57 11.55 0.42 -9.09
C THR A 57 10.81 0.34 -10.40
N GLY A 58 10.95 -0.77 -11.10
CA GLY A 58 10.29 -1.00 -12.39
C GLY A 58 8.77 -0.82 -12.30
N PHE A 59 8.18 -0.32 -13.37
CA PHE A 59 6.73 -0.10 -13.41
C PHE A 59 5.95 -1.42 -13.42
N HIS A 60 4.96 -1.50 -12.55
CA HIS A 60 4.11 -2.65 -12.34
C HIS A 60 2.71 -2.22 -11.90
N ALA A 61 1.83 -3.19 -11.73
CA ALA A 61 0.55 -3.05 -11.04
C ALA A 61 0.44 -4.17 -10.02
N ASP A 62 0.19 -3.85 -8.75
CA ASP A 62 0.11 -4.84 -7.67
C ASP A 62 -1.02 -5.85 -7.88
N GLN A 63 -2.05 -5.44 -8.63
CA GLN A 63 -3.14 -6.33 -9.00
C GLN A 63 -2.72 -7.51 -9.90
N SER A 64 -1.48 -7.55 -10.35
CA SER A 64 -0.93 -8.63 -11.20
C SER A 64 -0.96 -10.03 -10.57
N VAL A 65 -1.18 -10.13 -9.27
CA VAL A 65 -1.44 -11.42 -8.57
C VAL A 65 -2.76 -12.05 -8.97
N VAL A 66 -3.64 -11.29 -9.61
CA VAL A 66 -4.89 -11.77 -10.21
C VAL A 66 -4.71 -11.74 -11.72
N PRO A 67 -5.09 -12.81 -12.46
CA PRO A 67 -5.01 -12.81 -13.92
C PRO A 67 -5.77 -11.64 -14.57
N ALA A 68 -5.17 -11.02 -15.57
CA ALA A 68 -5.86 -10.04 -16.42
C ALA A 68 -6.85 -10.74 -17.38
N PRO A 69 -7.87 -10.04 -17.93
CA PRO A 69 -8.17 -8.62 -17.74
C PRO A 69 -8.80 -8.33 -16.38
N TRP A 70 -8.51 -7.16 -15.83
CA TRP A 70 -9.04 -6.73 -14.52
C TRP A 70 -10.27 -5.84 -14.70
N ASN A 71 -11.17 -5.86 -13.73
CA ASN A 71 -12.22 -4.86 -13.66
C ASN A 71 -11.72 -3.65 -12.84
N TRP A 72 -11.40 -2.55 -13.51
CA TRP A 72 -10.86 -1.35 -12.86
C TRP A 72 -11.81 -0.70 -11.84
N ARG A 73 -13.14 -0.94 -11.98
CA ARG A 73 -14.14 -0.46 -11.00
C ARG A 73 -14.22 -1.29 -9.74
N LEU A 74 -13.65 -2.49 -9.77
CA LEU A 74 -13.65 -3.44 -8.66
C LEU A 74 -12.22 -3.90 -8.36
N PRO A 75 -11.35 -3.00 -7.86
CA PRO A 75 -9.99 -3.39 -7.53
C PRO A 75 -9.97 -4.52 -6.50
N HIS A 76 -9.06 -5.46 -6.66
CA HIS A 76 -8.81 -6.52 -5.69
C HIS A 76 -7.84 -6.07 -4.60
N ILE A 77 -6.98 -5.11 -4.96
CA ILE A 77 -5.93 -4.54 -4.12
C ILE A 77 -6.01 -3.02 -4.20
N ALA A 78 -5.71 -2.36 -3.10
CA ALA A 78 -5.47 -0.93 -3.01
C ALA A 78 -4.30 -0.65 -2.09
N ASN A 79 -3.54 0.39 -2.41
CA ASN A 79 -2.34 0.77 -1.70
C ASN A 79 -2.53 2.06 -0.92
N MET A 80 -1.79 2.20 0.17
CA MET A 80 -1.62 3.44 0.89
C MET A 80 -0.14 3.71 1.15
N ASN A 81 0.25 4.97 1.02
CA ASN A 81 1.57 5.45 1.39
C ASN A 81 1.42 6.67 2.30
N TRP A 82 1.96 6.59 3.52
CA TRP A 82 2.12 7.76 4.39
C TRP A 82 3.51 8.33 4.16
N THR A 83 3.58 9.59 3.74
CA THR A 83 4.87 10.28 3.53
C THR A 83 5.39 10.80 4.87
N LEU A 84 6.54 10.29 5.32
CA LEU A 84 7.17 10.73 6.57
C LEU A 84 8.26 11.81 6.34
N THR A 85 8.58 12.05 5.07
CA THR A 85 9.48 13.11 4.60
C THR A 85 8.84 13.83 3.42
N GLU A 86 9.46 14.88 2.90
CA GLU A 86 9.06 15.48 1.62
C GLU A 86 9.07 14.42 0.50
N TYR A 87 8.15 14.56 -0.46
CA TYR A 87 7.83 13.53 -1.43
C TYR A 87 7.64 14.13 -2.82
N SER A 88 8.75 14.48 -3.43
CA SER A 88 8.83 15.04 -4.79
C SER A 88 9.52 14.07 -5.75
N ARG A 89 9.54 14.43 -7.04
CA ARG A 89 10.32 13.67 -8.04
C ARG A 89 11.78 13.52 -7.61
N GLU A 90 12.39 14.62 -7.17
CA GLU A 90 13.80 14.68 -6.77
C GLU A 90 14.05 13.87 -5.49
N ASP A 91 13.04 13.72 -4.63
CA ASP A 91 13.09 12.89 -3.43
C ASP A 91 12.83 11.40 -3.72
N GLY A 92 12.64 11.05 -4.98
CA GLY A 92 12.40 9.67 -5.38
C GLY A 92 10.97 9.19 -5.06
N ALA A 93 10.00 10.07 -5.24
CA ALA A 93 8.58 9.76 -5.02
C ALA A 93 8.04 8.63 -5.90
N LEU A 94 6.85 8.18 -5.57
CA LEU A 94 6.05 7.30 -6.41
C LEU A 94 5.86 7.94 -7.79
N ALA A 95 6.18 7.19 -8.83
CA ALA A 95 5.86 7.48 -10.20
C ALA A 95 4.59 6.72 -10.57
N TYR A 96 3.63 7.36 -11.21
CA TYR A 96 2.41 6.68 -11.64
C TYR A 96 1.95 7.15 -13.01
N VAL A 97 1.24 6.28 -13.74
CA VAL A 97 0.67 6.61 -15.06
C VAL A 97 -0.83 6.88 -14.89
N PRO A 98 -1.27 8.14 -15.05
CA PRO A 98 -2.67 8.50 -14.90
C PRO A 98 -3.58 7.70 -15.83
N GLY A 99 -4.65 7.11 -15.27
CA GLY A 99 -5.63 6.36 -16.06
C GLY A 99 -5.25 4.94 -16.43
N SER A 100 -4.01 4.50 -16.18
CA SER A 100 -3.52 3.17 -16.55
C SER A 100 -4.28 2.01 -15.92
N HIS A 101 -4.90 2.21 -14.75
CA HIS A 101 -5.76 1.21 -14.11
C HIS A 101 -6.93 0.77 -14.99
N ARG A 102 -7.32 1.57 -16.01
CA ARG A 102 -8.39 1.25 -16.97
C ARG A 102 -7.93 0.37 -18.12
N LEU A 103 -6.62 0.18 -18.28
CA LEU A 103 -6.05 -0.67 -19.33
C LEU A 103 -6.15 -2.17 -19.01
N GLU A 104 -6.45 -2.50 -17.75
CA GLU A 104 -6.73 -3.86 -17.26
C GLU A 104 -5.62 -4.88 -17.58
N ARG A 105 -4.37 -4.40 -17.68
CA ARG A 105 -3.17 -5.17 -17.97
C ARG A 105 -1.93 -4.57 -17.31
N LEU A 106 -0.85 -5.30 -17.33
CA LEU A 106 0.48 -4.78 -16.97
C LEU A 106 1.04 -3.85 -18.08
N PRO A 107 1.94 -2.92 -17.73
CA PRO A 107 2.71 -2.18 -18.73
C PRO A 107 3.67 -3.12 -19.47
N GLU A 108 3.91 -2.81 -20.75
CA GLU A 108 5.02 -3.39 -21.50
C GLU A 108 6.35 -2.76 -21.06
N LEU A 109 7.46 -3.42 -21.40
CA LEU A 109 8.79 -2.91 -21.07
C LEU A 109 9.01 -1.53 -21.71
N GLY A 110 9.33 -0.53 -20.89
CA GLY A 110 9.58 0.84 -21.34
C GLY A 110 8.32 1.67 -21.64
N GLU A 111 7.11 1.10 -21.59
CA GLU A 111 5.86 1.80 -21.91
C GLU A 111 5.50 2.87 -20.86
N ALA A 112 5.67 2.57 -19.60
CA ALA A 112 5.13 3.39 -18.52
C ALA A 112 5.95 4.64 -18.20
N LEU A 113 7.28 4.56 -18.18
CA LEU A 113 8.15 5.66 -17.76
C LEU A 113 7.94 6.98 -18.52
N PRO A 114 7.77 7.00 -19.85
CA PRO A 114 7.52 8.24 -20.59
C PRO A 114 6.16 8.89 -20.28
N LEU A 115 5.20 8.13 -19.75
CA LEU A 115 3.85 8.57 -19.41
C LEU A 115 3.68 8.88 -17.93
N ALA A 116 4.69 8.57 -17.11
CA ALA A 116 4.62 8.66 -15.68
C ALA A 116 4.79 10.09 -15.18
N ILE A 117 4.03 10.41 -14.16
CA ILE A 117 4.17 11.65 -13.40
C ILE A 117 4.46 11.34 -11.93
N PRO A 118 5.17 12.24 -11.20
CA PRO A 118 5.42 12.05 -9.77
C PRO A 118 4.17 12.29 -8.94
N VAL A 119 4.09 11.61 -7.80
CA VAL A 119 3.28 12.10 -6.68
C VAL A 119 4.08 13.20 -6.00
N ASP A 120 3.57 14.42 -6.04
CA ASP A 120 4.16 15.56 -5.32
C ASP A 120 3.29 15.85 -4.08
N ALA A 121 3.85 15.62 -2.90
CA ALA A 121 3.10 15.67 -1.66
C ALA A 121 3.99 16.07 -0.48
N PRO A 122 3.54 16.97 0.41
CA PRO A 122 4.27 17.31 1.60
C PRO A 122 4.35 16.15 2.58
N LYS A 123 5.32 16.22 3.48
CA LYS A 123 5.40 15.34 4.65
C LYS A 123 4.05 15.28 5.39
N GLY A 124 3.65 14.07 5.80
CA GLY A 124 2.39 13.80 6.51
C GLY A 124 1.20 13.52 5.59
N SER A 125 1.41 13.48 4.27
CA SER A 125 0.34 13.15 3.32
C SER A 125 0.03 11.66 3.30
N LEU A 126 -1.24 11.34 3.04
CA LEU A 126 -1.72 10.00 2.75
C LEU A 126 -2.04 9.88 1.26
N VAL A 127 -1.30 9.05 0.56
CA VAL A 127 -1.51 8.72 -0.85
C VAL A 127 -2.20 7.37 -0.93
N ILE A 128 -3.38 7.32 -1.56
CA ILE A 128 -4.15 6.07 -1.75
C ILE A 128 -4.41 5.88 -3.24
N PHE A 129 -4.20 4.66 -3.73
CA PHE A 129 -4.41 4.33 -5.13
C PHE A 129 -4.85 2.89 -5.38
N ASN A 130 -5.53 2.71 -6.50
CA ASN A 130 -5.99 1.41 -7.01
C ASN A 130 -4.79 0.51 -7.37
N GLY A 131 -4.80 -0.74 -6.94
CA GLY A 131 -3.71 -1.69 -7.21
C GLY A 131 -3.49 -2.02 -8.69
N ALA A 132 -4.45 -1.71 -9.56
CA ALA A 132 -4.29 -1.82 -11.02
C ALA A 132 -3.56 -0.62 -11.65
N LEU A 133 -3.29 0.45 -10.91
CA LEU A 133 -2.56 1.62 -11.40
C LEU A 133 -1.10 1.24 -11.66
N TRP A 134 -0.60 1.53 -12.86
CA TRP A 134 0.81 1.36 -13.16
C TRP A 134 1.63 2.35 -12.37
N HIS A 135 2.55 1.85 -11.58
CA HIS A 135 3.38 2.67 -10.73
C HIS A 135 4.78 2.07 -10.55
N GLY A 136 5.68 2.92 -10.15
CA GLY A 136 7.05 2.61 -9.82
C GLY A 136 7.61 3.70 -8.90
N SER A 137 8.89 3.95 -8.89
CA SER A 137 9.44 5.10 -8.16
C SER A 137 10.60 5.73 -8.90
N TYR A 138 10.67 7.06 -8.88
CA TYR A 138 11.81 7.81 -9.39
C TYR A 138 13.06 7.58 -8.56
N ARG A 139 14.23 7.80 -9.16
CA ARG A 139 15.48 7.87 -8.41
C ARG A 139 15.47 9.07 -7.48
N LYS A 140 16.11 8.93 -6.31
CA LYS A 140 16.28 10.04 -5.38
C LYS A 140 17.58 10.77 -5.69
N THR A 141 17.52 12.04 -6.06
CA THR A 141 18.67 12.86 -6.40
C THR A 141 19.08 13.82 -5.28
N THR A 142 18.18 14.10 -4.33
CA THR A 142 18.44 14.95 -3.19
C THR A 142 19.20 14.21 -2.07
N PRO A 143 20.01 14.89 -1.25
CA PRO A 143 20.62 14.30 -0.06
C PRO A 143 19.59 13.80 0.97
N GLY A 144 20.05 12.98 1.92
CA GLY A 144 19.23 12.48 3.03
C GLY A 144 18.32 11.32 2.64
N LEU A 145 17.31 11.07 3.46
CA LEU A 145 16.42 9.94 3.36
C LEU A 145 15.02 10.36 2.86
N ARG A 146 14.40 9.52 2.05
CA ARG A 146 12.95 9.52 1.85
C ARG A 146 12.36 8.34 2.60
N VAL A 147 11.43 8.60 3.51
CA VAL A 147 10.80 7.59 4.37
C VAL A 147 9.29 7.57 4.12
N THR A 148 8.75 6.39 3.90
CA THR A 148 7.32 6.17 3.65
C THR A 148 6.86 4.93 4.42
N LEU A 149 5.68 5.00 5.02
CA LEU A 149 4.97 3.80 5.45
C LEU A 149 4.10 3.33 4.29
N ILE A 150 4.22 2.07 3.93
CA ILE A 150 3.45 1.45 2.85
C ILE A 150 2.50 0.44 3.46
N GLY A 151 1.23 0.54 3.08
CA GLY A 151 0.23 -0.46 3.38
C GLY A 151 -0.46 -0.92 2.11
N GLN A 152 -0.58 -2.21 1.94
CA GLN A 152 -1.40 -2.80 0.91
C GLN A 152 -2.61 -3.48 1.55
N HIS A 153 -3.77 -3.26 0.96
CA HIS A 153 -5.03 -3.85 1.39
C HIS A 153 -5.62 -4.69 0.27
N CYS A 154 -6.33 -5.75 0.63
CA CYS A 154 -6.98 -6.63 -0.33
C CYS A 154 -8.43 -6.90 0.06
N ARG A 155 -9.23 -7.38 -0.91
CA ARG A 155 -10.60 -7.83 -0.67
C ARG A 155 -10.66 -9.05 0.25
N PRO A 156 -11.78 -9.27 0.96
CA PRO A 156 -11.91 -10.33 1.97
C PRO A 156 -11.64 -11.75 1.46
N TYR A 157 -11.86 -12.00 0.19
CA TYR A 157 -11.66 -13.32 -0.44
C TYR A 157 -10.21 -13.59 -0.88
N MET A 158 -9.32 -12.61 -0.72
CA MET A 158 -7.90 -12.77 -1.03
C MET A 158 -7.12 -13.13 0.23
N LEU A 159 -6.07 -13.93 0.07
CA LEU A 159 -5.09 -14.15 1.12
C LEU A 159 -4.13 -12.95 1.17
N PRO A 160 -3.91 -12.34 2.33
CA PRO A 160 -2.87 -11.32 2.50
C PRO A 160 -1.48 -11.88 2.21
N PHE A 161 -0.56 -11.02 1.74
CA PHE A 161 0.84 -11.42 1.51
C PHE A 161 1.61 -11.61 2.82
N GLN A 162 1.21 -10.87 3.86
CA GLN A 162 1.75 -11.00 5.21
C GLN A 162 0.64 -11.52 6.11
N ASP A 163 0.94 -12.53 6.92
CA ASP A 163 -0.04 -13.10 7.85
C ASP A 163 0.06 -12.40 9.20
N PHE A 164 -0.97 -11.65 9.54
CA PHE A 164 -1.08 -10.91 10.79
C PHE A 164 -1.98 -11.59 11.83
N LYS A 165 -2.72 -12.64 11.45
CA LYS A 165 -3.68 -13.32 12.32
C LYS A 165 -2.98 -13.95 13.52
N GLY A 166 -3.45 -13.65 14.74
CA GLY A 166 -2.89 -14.15 15.98
C GLY A 166 -1.51 -13.57 16.34
N ARG A 167 -1.06 -12.53 15.63
CA ARG A 167 0.29 -11.97 15.82
C ARG A 167 0.31 -10.68 16.64
N ILE A 168 -0.81 -9.97 16.70
CA ILE A 168 -0.91 -8.72 17.47
C ILE A 168 -1.47 -9.04 18.86
N PRO A 169 -0.81 -8.59 19.94
CA PRO A 169 -1.30 -8.83 21.28
C PRO A 169 -2.73 -8.31 21.47
N GLU A 170 -3.57 -9.10 22.13
CA GLU A 170 -4.96 -8.74 22.42
C GLU A 170 -5.09 -7.37 23.11
N ALA A 171 -4.17 -7.07 24.04
CA ALA A 171 -4.14 -5.79 24.73
C ALA A 171 -3.95 -4.60 23.75
N THR A 172 -3.14 -4.78 22.70
CA THR A 172 -2.92 -3.77 21.64
C THR A 172 -4.18 -3.59 20.80
N ILE A 173 -4.86 -4.68 20.47
CA ILE A 173 -6.12 -4.62 19.70
C ILE A 173 -7.20 -3.92 20.52
N ALA A 174 -7.36 -4.31 21.80
CA ALA A 174 -8.37 -3.75 22.68
C ALA A 174 -8.15 -2.26 23.01
N ALA A 175 -6.90 -1.81 23.04
CA ALA A 175 -6.53 -0.41 23.26
C ALA A 175 -6.64 0.48 22.03
N ASN A 176 -6.94 -0.07 20.85
CA ASN A 176 -7.10 0.70 19.63
C ASN A 176 -8.41 1.50 19.62
N ASP A 177 -8.44 2.64 18.95
CA ASP A 177 -9.64 3.49 18.83
C ASP A 177 -10.80 2.79 18.08
N ASP A 178 -10.52 1.80 17.25
CA ASP A 178 -11.51 1.00 16.53
C ASP A 178 -11.13 -0.50 16.55
N PRO A 179 -11.28 -1.18 17.70
CA PRO A 179 -10.87 -2.56 17.86
C PRO A 179 -11.61 -3.53 16.93
N ALA A 180 -12.88 -3.27 16.63
CA ALA A 180 -13.69 -4.12 15.76
C ALA A 180 -13.17 -4.09 14.31
N TYR A 181 -12.88 -2.89 13.80
CA TYR A 181 -12.29 -2.74 12.49
C TYR A 181 -10.88 -3.32 12.42
N LEU A 182 -10.07 -3.12 13.45
CA LEU A 182 -8.73 -3.69 13.52
C LEU A 182 -8.77 -5.22 13.49
N ARG A 183 -9.66 -5.87 14.25
CA ARG A 183 -9.85 -7.33 14.21
C ARG A 183 -10.17 -7.80 12.78
N SER A 184 -11.10 -7.12 12.14
CA SER A 184 -11.46 -7.43 10.76
C SER A 184 -10.27 -7.28 9.80
N LEU A 185 -9.49 -6.20 9.91
CA LEU A 185 -8.28 -6.00 9.10
C LEU A 185 -7.26 -7.13 9.26
N LEU A 186 -7.09 -7.64 10.49
CA LEU A 186 -6.11 -8.66 10.87
C LEU A 186 -6.64 -10.10 10.70
N ARG A 187 -7.90 -10.29 10.28
CA ARG A 187 -8.57 -11.60 10.16
C ARG A 187 -8.86 -12.29 11.49
N GLU A 188 -8.87 -11.57 12.60
CA GLU A 188 -9.20 -12.11 13.92
C GLU A 188 -10.70 -12.44 14.09
N ASP A 189 -11.54 -12.02 13.13
CA ASP A 189 -12.98 -12.27 13.10
C ASP A 189 -13.38 -13.54 12.32
N GLU A 190 -12.45 -14.19 11.62
CA GLU A 190 -12.75 -15.33 10.72
C GLU A 190 -13.33 -16.54 11.46
N ASP A 191 -12.85 -16.84 12.65
CA ASP A 191 -13.35 -17.99 13.43
C ASP A 191 -14.80 -17.77 13.90
N GLN A 192 -15.20 -16.51 14.12
CA GLN A 192 -16.59 -16.16 14.44
C GLN A 192 -17.53 -16.32 13.25
N MET A 193 -17.06 -16.06 12.04
CA MET A 193 -17.83 -16.26 10.81
C MET A 193 -18.05 -17.73 10.48
N GLN A 194 -17.13 -18.62 10.84
CA GLN A 194 -17.28 -20.07 10.67
C GLN A 194 -18.20 -20.72 11.71
N ALA A 195 -18.35 -20.09 12.89
CA ALA A 195 -19.20 -20.56 13.97
C ALA A 195 -20.67 -20.09 13.86
N ALA A 196 -21.01 -19.25 12.89
CA ALA A 196 -22.39 -18.82 12.69
C ALA A 196 -23.25 -19.98 12.19
N PRO A 197 -24.39 -20.33 12.85
CA PRO A 197 -25.25 -21.40 12.40
C PRO A 197 -25.81 -21.09 11.01
N SER A 198 -25.79 -22.08 10.16
CA SER A 198 -26.38 -22.10 8.80
C SER A 198 -27.91 -21.98 8.84
#